data_c311e529547f641cd12d6531b99d424e
#
_entry.id   c311e529547f641cd12d6531b99d424e
#
_cell.length_a   1.000
_cell.length_b   1.000
_cell.length_c   1.000
_cell.angle_alpha   90.00
_cell.angle_beta   90.00
_cell.angle_gamma   90.00
#
_symmetry.space_group_name_H-M   'P 1'
#
loop_
_entity.id
_entity.type
_entity.pdbx_description
1 polymer ?
#
loop_
_entity_poly.entity_id
_entity_poly.type
_entity_poly.pdbx_seq_one_letter_code
_entity_poly.pdbx_strand_id
1 'polypeptide(L)'
;DGSWPGACPVLSYESLIEQALAPLVEAGLSRSDGLASLEGDELVHAPAELVEHQRQQLAAEYGDDPDIAIADGRYTRIAELLYEVCQPVAPVVNQLDRLVLNRWLGGPIFLLVMYAMFSWSVNVGGAFIDVFDGVAGVLFVDLPAQLLGSWQAPDWLSFALANGLGEGVRTVATFIPTLGFLYLALGVLEDSGYMARAAFVIDRLMRGLGLPGRAFVPLIVGFGCNVPAILATRTLESRASRILASMMIPFTSCGARLPVYLLFATAFFPEQGGSLVMSLYLAGLVLALATGLLLRPLLLRGVQPAAILELPAWHRPNLLNVWRQTWQRLSGFILGAGKLIVPMVLLLNLLSAINPQLQFTPDAPEQSLLANSARAVTPAFAPLGIQPDNWPATVGLITGVLAKEAVAGTLLSSYARLSGAQADTEQSTLGESLAAALQTVPDNLALLGERITDPLGLDSAERDARAAAAADAPAFAELRARFGTAEVAYAYLLFVLLYTPCVAALGALKAELGSRWMLFSAGWTLLAAYSLAWAYRALAPLLPSVPLLPISALLAAMLAIGLLRRSKHPALIPLQLIPLKEISDAAA
;
A
#
# COMPACT_ATOMS: atom_id res chain seq x y z
N ASP A 1 33.08 11.49 -37.75
CA ASP A 1 33.11 10.75 -39.01
C ASP A 1 32.87 9.26 -38.75
N GLY A 2 31.61 8.84 -38.72
CA GLY A 2 31.20 7.45 -38.57
C GLY A 2 30.91 6.81 -39.90
N SER A 3 31.92 6.64 -40.77
CA SER A 3 31.80 5.79 -41.94
C SER A 3 31.90 4.34 -41.50
N TRP A 4 30.82 3.63 -41.45
CA TRP A 4 30.80 2.18 -41.29
C TRP A 4 31.47 1.57 -42.52
N PRO A 5 32.55 0.79 -42.38
CA PRO A 5 33.19 0.16 -43.52
C PRO A 5 32.40 -1.07 -43.90
N GLY A 6 31.61 -0.98 -44.94
CA GLY A 6 30.90 -2.08 -45.56
C GLY A 6 29.39 -1.83 -45.67
N ALA A 7 28.83 -2.16 -46.82
CA ALA A 7 27.38 -2.18 -46.99
C ALA A 7 26.80 -3.19 -46.00
N CYS A 8 25.84 -2.74 -45.13
CA CYS A 8 25.10 -3.67 -44.30
C CYS A 8 24.51 -4.77 -45.17
N PRO A 9 24.68 -6.06 -44.82
CA PRO A 9 24.10 -7.14 -45.60
C PRO A 9 22.58 -6.93 -45.62
N VAL A 10 22.04 -6.85 -46.83
CA VAL A 10 20.61 -6.65 -47.03
C VAL A 10 19.90 -7.92 -46.54
N LEU A 11 18.99 -7.77 -45.60
CA LEU A 11 18.19 -8.87 -45.13
C LEU A 11 17.31 -9.38 -46.26
N SER A 12 17.40 -10.68 -46.58
CA SER A 12 16.52 -11.37 -47.53
C SER A 12 15.37 -12.00 -46.76
N TYR A 13 14.15 -11.69 -47.16
CA TYR A 13 12.93 -12.29 -46.61
C TYR A 13 12.48 -13.48 -47.45
N GLU A 14 11.48 -14.22 -47.00
CA GLU A 14 10.85 -15.25 -47.80
C GLU A 14 10.42 -14.72 -49.18
N SER A 15 10.39 -15.63 -50.16
CA SER A 15 10.15 -15.28 -51.58
C SER A 15 8.86 -14.50 -51.81
N LEU A 16 7.83 -14.74 -51.03
CA LEU A 16 6.53 -14.02 -51.12
C LEU A 16 6.64 -12.58 -50.66
N ILE A 17 7.37 -12.32 -49.55
CA ILE A 17 7.60 -10.95 -49.07
C ILE A 17 8.45 -10.16 -50.07
N GLU A 18 9.48 -10.81 -50.66
CA GLU A 18 10.31 -10.19 -51.70
C GLU A 18 9.52 -9.89 -52.97
N GLN A 19 8.59 -10.76 -53.36
CA GLN A 19 7.69 -10.53 -54.50
C GLN A 19 6.71 -9.40 -54.23
N ALA A 20 6.18 -9.28 -53.02
CA ALA A 20 5.29 -8.16 -52.64
C ALA A 20 6.05 -6.84 -52.51
N LEU A 21 7.34 -6.88 -52.17
CA LEU A 21 8.19 -5.71 -52.04
C LEU A 21 8.65 -5.14 -53.39
N ALA A 22 8.87 -6.01 -54.40
CA ALA A 22 9.39 -5.60 -55.71
C ALA A 22 8.58 -4.48 -56.38
N PRO A 23 7.25 -4.57 -56.48
CA PRO A 23 6.43 -3.49 -57.10
C PRO A 23 6.51 -2.16 -56.32
N LEU A 24 6.69 -2.18 -55.03
CA LEU A 24 6.83 -1.00 -54.20
C LEU A 24 8.18 -0.30 -54.42
N VAL A 25 9.23 -1.10 -54.58
CA VAL A 25 10.57 -0.57 -54.92
C VAL A 25 10.60 -0.04 -56.36
N GLU A 26 9.91 -0.68 -57.34
CA GLU A 26 9.75 -0.20 -58.70
C GLU A 26 8.95 1.13 -58.75
N ALA A 27 8.03 1.33 -57.81
CA ALA A 27 7.28 2.59 -57.65
C ALA A 27 8.12 3.72 -57.03
N GLY A 28 9.42 3.47 -56.73
CA GLY A 28 10.37 4.47 -56.25
C GLY A 28 10.54 4.53 -54.73
N LEU A 29 9.96 3.60 -53.96
CA LEU A 29 10.17 3.52 -52.53
C LEU A 29 11.54 2.86 -52.21
N SER A 30 12.16 3.30 -51.14
CA SER A 30 13.31 2.53 -50.62
C SER A 30 12.82 1.16 -50.13
N ARG A 31 13.71 0.18 -50.11
CA ARG A 31 13.39 -1.18 -49.59
C ARG A 31 12.88 -1.13 -48.13
N SER A 32 13.46 -0.25 -47.29
CA SER A 32 13.02 -0.04 -45.91
C SER A 32 11.63 0.57 -45.83
N ASP A 33 11.33 1.57 -46.69
CA ASP A 33 10.04 2.22 -46.69
C ASP A 33 8.96 1.29 -47.28
N GLY A 34 9.31 0.47 -48.27
CA GLY A 34 8.42 -0.55 -48.79
C GLY A 34 8.04 -1.59 -47.72
N LEU A 35 9.00 -2.06 -46.91
CA LEU A 35 8.72 -2.96 -45.80
C LEU A 35 7.88 -2.30 -44.71
N ALA A 36 8.19 -1.06 -44.32
CA ALA A 36 7.43 -0.32 -43.33
C ALA A 36 5.99 -0.07 -43.79
N SER A 37 5.78 0.20 -45.09
CA SER A 37 4.42 0.35 -45.64
C SER A 37 3.64 -0.97 -45.65
N LEU A 38 4.30 -2.10 -45.89
CA LEU A 38 3.68 -3.43 -45.74
C LEU A 38 3.34 -3.77 -44.28
N GLU A 39 4.10 -3.27 -43.32
CA GLU A 39 3.81 -3.36 -41.88
C GLU A 39 2.67 -2.41 -41.42
N GLY A 40 2.23 -1.47 -42.27
CA GLY A 40 1.16 -0.54 -41.96
C GLY A 40 1.63 0.75 -41.26
N ASP A 41 2.89 1.12 -41.44
CA ASP A 41 3.40 2.39 -40.92
C ASP A 41 2.80 3.55 -41.72
N GLU A 42 1.92 4.33 -41.08
CA GLU A 42 1.23 5.48 -41.68
C GLU A 42 2.18 6.68 -41.98
N LEU A 43 3.40 6.65 -41.42
CA LEU A 43 4.38 7.72 -41.66
C LEU A 43 5.06 7.62 -43.02
N VAL A 44 4.97 6.46 -43.68
CA VAL A 44 5.54 6.24 -44.99
C VAL A 44 4.54 6.65 -46.09
N HIS A 45 4.91 7.63 -46.89
CA HIS A 45 4.09 8.07 -48.03
C HIS A 45 4.24 7.12 -49.20
N ALA A 46 3.42 6.07 -49.24
CA ALA A 46 3.38 5.08 -50.31
C ALA A 46 2.04 5.13 -51.06
N PRO A 47 1.98 4.65 -52.36
CA PRO A 47 0.73 4.54 -53.08
C PRO A 47 -0.24 3.58 -52.39
N ALA A 48 -1.28 4.11 -51.74
CA ALA A 48 -2.18 3.34 -50.87
C ALA A 48 -2.83 2.14 -51.56
N GLU A 49 -3.27 2.28 -52.81
CA GLU A 49 -3.87 1.17 -53.58
C GLU A 49 -2.89 0.01 -53.84
N LEU A 50 -1.62 0.34 -54.12
CA LEU A 50 -0.60 -0.65 -54.37
C LEU A 50 -0.21 -1.39 -53.09
N VAL A 51 -0.05 -0.65 -51.97
CA VAL A 51 0.26 -1.23 -50.65
C VAL A 51 -0.86 -2.15 -50.22
N GLU A 52 -2.10 -1.71 -50.29
CA GLU A 52 -3.25 -2.50 -49.89
C GLU A 52 -3.40 -3.78 -50.72
N HIS A 53 -3.15 -3.71 -52.04
CA HIS A 53 -3.16 -4.88 -52.89
C HIS A 53 -2.09 -5.91 -52.49
N GLN A 54 -0.87 -5.47 -52.21
CA GLN A 54 0.22 -6.34 -51.80
C GLN A 54 -0.02 -6.94 -50.40
N ARG A 55 -0.59 -6.14 -49.49
CA ARG A 55 -0.97 -6.65 -48.14
C ARG A 55 -2.05 -7.72 -48.23
N GLN A 56 -3.05 -7.53 -49.08
CA GLN A 56 -4.10 -8.54 -49.27
C GLN A 56 -3.57 -9.83 -49.91
N GLN A 57 -2.60 -9.75 -50.80
CA GLN A 57 -1.94 -10.93 -51.36
C GLN A 57 -1.16 -11.70 -50.30
N LEU A 58 -0.39 -10.99 -49.47
CA LEU A 58 0.34 -11.62 -48.36
C LEU A 58 -0.63 -12.22 -47.34
N ALA A 59 -1.68 -11.53 -46.96
CA ALA A 59 -2.66 -12.04 -45.99
C ALA A 59 -3.43 -13.26 -46.51
N ALA A 60 -3.66 -13.36 -47.81
CA ALA A 60 -4.31 -14.52 -48.41
C ALA A 60 -3.44 -15.82 -48.36
N GLU A 61 -2.13 -15.67 -48.42
CA GLU A 61 -1.19 -16.81 -48.43
C GLU A 61 -0.77 -17.22 -46.99
N TYR A 62 -0.47 -16.23 -46.12
CA TYR A 62 -0.05 -16.50 -44.75
C TYR A 62 -1.23 -16.68 -43.77
N GLY A 63 -2.45 -16.35 -44.16
CA GLY A 63 -3.66 -16.45 -43.31
C GLY A 63 -3.64 -15.54 -42.09
N ASP A 64 -2.64 -14.68 -41.95
CA ASP A 64 -2.41 -13.77 -40.84
C ASP A 64 -1.97 -12.38 -41.32
N ASP A 65 -1.80 -11.45 -40.38
CA ASP A 65 -1.34 -10.09 -40.68
C ASP A 65 0.10 -10.11 -41.24
N PRO A 66 0.41 -9.43 -42.37
CA PRO A 66 1.74 -9.39 -42.99
C PRO A 66 2.88 -8.99 -42.03
N ASP A 67 2.56 -8.20 -41.01
CA ASP A 67 3.48 -7.75 -39.98
C ASP A 67 4.15 -8.92 -39.26
N ILE A 68 3.39 -10.00 -39.02
CA ILE A 68 3.90 -11.20 -38.33
C ILE A 68 4.95 -11.91 -39.18
N ALA A 69 4.69 -12.07 -40.48
CA ALA A 69 5.62 -12.73 -41.41
C ALA A 69 6.92 -11.92 -41.58
N ILE A 70 6.84 -10.60 -41.66
CA ILE A 70 8.02 -9.72 -41.74
C ILE A 70 8.81 -9.75 -40.43
N ALA A 71 8.13 -9.72 -39.28
CA ALA A 71 8.76 -9.84 -37.96
C ALA A 71 9.46 -11.20 -37.80
N ASP A 72 8.83 -12.30 -38.21
CA ASP A 72 9.39 -13.64 -38.16
C ASP A 72 10.69 -13.74 -38.97
N GLY A 73 10.72 -13.21 -40.18
CA GLY A 73 11.94 -13.12 -40.99
C GLY A 73 13.07 -12.35 -40.32
N ARG A 74 12.75 -11.24 -39.62
CA ARG A 74 13.74 -10.48 -38.84
C ARG A 74 14.27 -11.30 -37.66
N TYR A 75 13.37 -11.92 -36.89
CA TYR A 75 13.76 -12.73 -35.73
C TYR A 75 14.55 -13.96 -36.10
N THR A 76 14.21 -14.63 -37.21
CA THR A 76 14.97 -15.76 -37.74
C THR A 76 16.40 -15.33 -38.07
N ARG A 77 16.59 -14.21 -38.76
CA ARG A 77 17.92 -13.68 -39.05
C ARG A 77 18.70 -13.28 -37.81
N ILE A 78 18.02 -12.65 -36.83
CA ILE A 78 18.63 -12.34 -35.54
C ILE A 78 19.07 -13.62 -34.81
N ALA A 79 18.26 -14.69 -34.87
CA ALA A 79 18.56 -15.96 -34.25
C ALA A 79 19.80 -16.64 -34.92
N GLU A 80 19.88 -16.59 -36.26
CA GLU A 80 21.06 -17.07 -37.00
C GLU A 80 22.34 -16.32 -36.61
N LEU A 81 22.28 -14.98 -36.62
CA LEU A 81 23.40 -14.12 -36.20
C LEU A 81 23.82 -14.38 -34.74
N LEU A 82 22.85 -14.53 -33.87
CA LEU A 82 23.11 -14.84 -32.46
C LEU A 82 23.74 -16.22 -32.31
N TYR A 83 23.33 -17.19 -33.12
CA TYR A 83 23.93 -18.53 -33.11
C TYR A 83 25.39 -18.51 -33.58
N GLU A 84 25.72 -17.68 -34.57
CA GLU A 84 27.09 -17.51 -35.06
C GLU A 84 28.00 -16.75 -34.08
N VAL A 85 27.45 -15.71 -33.40
CA VAL A 85 28.23 -14.77 -32.57
C VAL A 85 28.19 -15.12 -31.10
N CYS A 86 27.04 -15.57 -30.61
CA CYS A 86 26.84 -15.89 -29.20
C CYS A 86 27.16 -17.37 -28.95
N GLN A 87 28.25 -17.65 -28.27
CA GLN A 87 28.40 -18.96 -27.65
C GLN A 87 27.28 -19.13 -26.62
N PRO A 88 26.51 -20.23 -26.65
CA PRO A 88 25.48 -20.47 -25.65
C PRO A 88 26.14 -20.55 -24.27
N VAL A 89 26.08 -19.46 -23.54
CA VAL A 89 26.48 -19.47 -22.14
C VAL A 89 25.44 -20.32 -21.44
N ALA A 90 25.87 -21.46 -20.91
CA ALA A 90 24.99 -22.30 -20.09
C ALA A 90 24.32 -21.38 -19.02
N PRO A 91 23.00 -21.42 -18.87
CA PRO A 91 22.33 -20.57 -17.91
C PRO A 91 22.94 -20.84 -16.54
N VAL A 92 23.64 -19.83 -16.00
CA VAL A 92 24.21 -19.90 -14.65
C VAL A 92 23.01 -19.86 -13.69
N VAL A 93 22.42 -21.03 -13.44
CA VAL A 93 21.38 -21.18 -12.42
C VAL A 93 22.08 -20.94 -11.09
N ASN A 94 21.91 -19.73 -10.57
CA ASN A 94 22.47 -19.36 -9.29
C ASN A 94 21.88 -20.27 -8.20
N GLN A 95 22.71 -20.82 -7.30
CA GLN A 95 22.24 -21.69 -6.21
C GLN A 95 21.15 -21.00 -5.37
N LEU A 96 21.23 -19.66 -5.23
CA LEU A 96 20.21 -18.84 -4.59
C LEU A 96 18.87 -18.91 -5.32
N ASP A 97 18.85 -18.90 -6.66
CA ASP A 97 17.61 -19.00 -7.44
C ASP A 97 16.96 -20.37 -7.24
N ARG A 98 17.75 -21.44 -7.16
CA ARG A 98 17.24 -22.79 -6.90
C ARG A 98 16.53 -22.87 -5.54
N LEU A 99 16.98 -22.09 -4.53
CA LEU A 99 16.37 -22.03 -3.21
C LEU A 99 15.12 -21.13 -3.20
N VAL A 100 15.26 -19.90 -3.71
CA VAL A 100 14.21 -18.86 -3.64
C VAL A 100 13.04 -19.18 -4.58
N LEU A 101 13.30 -19.75 -5.76
CA LEU A 101 12.25 -20.13 -6.72
C LEU A 101 11.68 -21.53 -6.51
N ASN A 102 12.12 -22.22 -5.47
CA ASN A 102 11.61 -23.55 -5.14
C ASN A 102 10.11 -23.48 -4.83
N ARG A 103 9.34 -24.40 -5.41
CA ARG A 103 7.87 -24.46 -5.25
C ARG A 103 7.39 -24.51 -3.79
N TRP A 104 8.17 -25.16 -2.91
CA TRP A 104 7.81 -25.36 -1.51
C TRP A 104 8.51 -24.37 -0.56
N LEU A 105 9.77 -24.01 -0.86
CA LEU A 105 10.57 -23.12 -0.02
C LEU A 105 10.40 -21.65 -0.39
N GLY A 106 10.05 -21.34 -1.64
CA GLY A 106 9.93 -19.95 -2.09
C GLY A 106 8.90 -19.14 -1.31
N GLY A 107 7.73 -19.71 -1.01
CA GLY A 107 6.70 -19.06 -0.17
C GLY A 107 7.18 -18.76 1.25
N PRO A 108 7.65 -19.76 2.02
CA PRO A 108 8.22 -19.53 3.35
C PRO A 108 9.40 -18.55 3.37
N ILE A 109 10.33 -18.64 2.43
CA ILE A 109 11.47 -17.70 2.33
C ILE A 109 10.96 -16.29 2.08
N PHE A 110 9.98 -16.15 1.17
CA PHE A 110 9.36 -14.86 0.91
C PHE A 110 8.73 -14.27 2.18
N LEU A 111 7.95 -15.05 2.93
CA LEU A 111 7.35 -14.61 4.19
C LEU A 111 8.40 -14.21 5.22
N LEU A 112 9.51 -14.98 5.32
CA LEU A 112 10.62 -14.66 6.20
C LEU A 112 11.29 -13.32 5.84
N VAL A 113 11.55 -13.08 4.55
CA VAL A 113 12.18 -11.84 4.08
C VAL A 113 11.25 -10.64 4.32
N MET A 114 9.96 -10.78 4.03
CA MET A 114 8.97 -9.74 4.31
C MET A 114 8.85 -9.46 5.80
N TYR A 115 8.82 -10.51 6.59
CA TYR A 115 8.86 -10.44 8.04
C TYR A 115 10.09 -9.66 8.54
N ALA A 116 11.29 -10.02 8.09
CA ALA A 116 12.53 -9.32 8.45
C ALA A 116 12.49 -7.84 8.05
N MET A 117 11.95 -7.53 6.86
CA MET A 117 11.78 -6.15 6.39
C MET A 117 10.85 -5.34 7.29
N PHE A 118 9.69 -5.90 7.64
CA PHE A 118 8.74 -5.20 8.52
C PHE A 118 9.26 -5.08 9.95
N SER A 119 9.87 -6.15 10.50
CA SER A 119 10.49 -6.13 11.83
C SER A 119 11.61 -5.07 11.89
N TRP A 120 12.43 -4.98 10.87
CA TRP A 120 13.44 -3.92 10.75
C TRP A 120 12.81 -2.53 10.76
N SER A 121 11.79 -2.29 9.94
CA SER A 121 11.12 -0.99 9.85
C SER A 121 10.41 -0.59 11.14
N VAL A 122 9.71 -1.52 11.78
CA VAL A 122 8.90 -1.24 12.98
C VAL A 122 9.79 -1.13 14.21
N ASN A 123 10.69 -2.09 14.43
CA ASN A 123 11.50 -2.12 15.65
C ASN A 123 12.64 -1.11 15.61
N VAL A 124 13.43 -1.10 14.53
CA VAL A 124 14.54 -0.15 14.42
C VAL A 124 14.03 1.25 14.10
N GLY A 125 13.11 1.40 13.13
CA GLY A 125 12.52 2.69 12.83
C GLY A 125 11.71 3.25 14.00
N GLY A 126 10.98 2.39 14.71
CA GLY A 126 10.20 2.74 15.89
C GLY A 126 11.04 3.29 17.04
N ALA A 127 12.27 2.80 17.22
CA ALA A 127 13.17 3.29 18.27
C ALA A 127 13.51 4.80 18.14
N PHE A 128 13.36 5.35 16.95
CA PHE A 128 13.62 6.77 16.69
C PHE A 128 12.36 7.65 16.68
N ILE A 129 11.16 7.08 16.83
CA ILE A 129 9.92 7.86 16.79
C ILE A 129 9.92 8.91 17.91
N ASP A 130 10.23 8.50 19.14
CA ASP A 130 10.13 9.35 20.32
C ASP A 130 11.10 10.53 20.27
N VAL A 131 12.30 10.37 19.71
CA VAL A 131 13.24 11.48 19.54
C VAL A 131 12.75 12.47 18.47
N PHE A 132 12.19 11.98 17.35
CA PHE A 132 11.64 12.86 16.32
C PHE A 132 10.39 13.58 16.84
N ASP A 133 9.55 12.91 17.60
CA ASP A 133 8.37 13.46 18.24
C ASP A 133 8.75 14.54 19.26
N GLY A 134 9.65 14.22 20.19
CA GLY A 134 10.09 15.14 21.22
C GLY A 134 10.84 16.36 20.67
N VAL A 135 11.79 16.15 19.75
CA VAL A 135 12.53 17.26 19.12
C VAL A 135 11.59 18.16 18.31
N ALA A 136 10.67 17.58 17.53
CA ALA A 136 9.69 18.36 16.79
C ALA A 136 8.70 19.07 17.72
N GLY A 137 8.30 18.45 18.84
CA GLY A 137 7.49 19.05 19.88
C GLY A 137 8.16 20.28 20.46
N VAL A 138 9.39 20.14 20.92
CA VAL A 138 10.17 21.28 21.47
C VAL A 138 10.35 22.41 20.45
N LEU A 139 10.71 22.09 19.20
CA LEU A 139 11.03 23.10 18.18
C LEU A 139 9.80 23.79 17.58
N PHE A 140 8.72 23.05 17.36
CA PHE A 140 7.56 23.55 16.60
C PHE A 140 6.31 23.79 17.47
N VAL A 141 6.27 23.26 18.71
CA VAL A 141 5.14 23.47 19.63
C VAL A 141 5.59 24.34 20.82
N ASP A 142 6.56 23.87 21.64
CA ASP A 142 6.91 24.51 22.90
C ASP A 142 7.64 25.84 22.70
N LEU A 143 8.63 25.88 21.80
CA LEU A 143 9.39 27.09 21.52
C LEU A 143 8.52 28.20 20.92
N PRO A 144 7.66 27.98 19.90
CA PRO A 144 6.72 28.99 19.45
C PRO A 144 5.72 29.43 20.51
N ALA A 145 5.24 28.50 21.34
CA ALA A 145 4.32 28.83 22.43
C ALA A 145 4.96 29.77 23.45
N GLN A 146 6.21 29.50 23.87
CA GLN A 146 6.96 30.34 24.80
C GLN A 146 7.31 31.73 24.20
N LEU A 147 7.74 31.75 22.93
CA LEU A 147 8.07 33.01 22.23
C LEU A 147 6.83 33.91 22.09
N LEU A 148 5.71 33.33 21.64
CA LEU A 148 4.45 34.07 21.49
C LEU A 148 3.87 34.53 22.85
N GLY A 149 4.02 33.71 23.89
CA GLY A 149 3.67 34.08 25.27
C GLY A 149 4.52 35.26 25.78
N SER A 150 5.83 35.27 25.50
CA SER A 150 6.71 36.39 25.87
C SER A 150 6.38 37.70 25.15
N TRP A 151 5.83 37.60 23.92
CA TRP A 151 5.37 38.78 23.14
C TRP A 151 3.94 39.19 23.46
N GLN A 152 3.29 38.52 24.44
CA GLN A 152 1.88 38.79 24.79
C GLN A 152 0.95 38.67 23.55
N ALA A 153 1.24 37.73 22.66
CA ALA A 153 0.40 37.49 21.50
C ALA A 153 -0.99 37.00 21.94
N PRO A 154 -2.05 37.24 21.17
CA PRO A 154 -3.38 36.72 21.46
C PRO A 154 -3.38 35.18 21.57
N ASP A 155 -4.10 34.64 22.55
CA ASP A 155 -4.15 33.20 22.85
C ASP A 155 -4.54 32.34 21.64
N TRP A 156 -5.48 32.84 20.82
CA TRP A 156 -5.88 32.13 19.60
C TRP A 156 -4.74 32.00 18.59
N LEU A 157 -3.82 33.00 18.52
CA LEU A 157 -2.69 32.98 17.60
C LEU A 157 -1.61 31.99 18.08
N SER A 158 -1.33 32.04 19.39
CA SER A 158 -0.41 31.09 20.04
C SER A 158 -0.91 29.64 19.83
N PHE A 159 -2.18 29.39 20.05
CA PHE A 159 -2.79 28.09 19.84
C PHE A 159 -2.75 27.65 18.39
N ALA A 160 -3.08 28.52 17.44
CA ALA A 160 -3.07 28.19 16.02
C ALA A 160 -1.66 27.87 15.50
N LEU A 161 -0.63 28.58 15.96
CA LEU A 161 0.75 28.36 15.52
C LEU A 161 1.39 27.17 16.24
N ALA A 162 1.30 27.09 17.56
CA ALA A 162 1.89 26.02 18.34
C ALA A 162 1.08 24.72 18.23
N ASN A 163 -0.17 24.74 18.69
CA ASN A 163 -1.00 23.53 18.75
C ASN A 163 -1.65 23.18 17.40
N GLY A 164 -1.71 24.13 16.46
CA GLY A 164 -2.24 23.87 15.12
C GLY A 164 -1.13 23.48 14.14
N LEU A 165 -0.31 24.43 13.72
CA LEU A 165 0.76 24.19 12.74
C LEU A 165 1.90 23.36 13.32
N GLY A 166 2.35 23.68 14.55
CA GLY A 166 3.44 22.98 15.22
C GLY A 166 3.12 21.50 15.41
N GLU A 167 1.94 21.18 15.92
CA GLU A 167 1.50 19.80 16.12
C GLU A 167 1.32 19.05 14.78
N GLY A 168 0.93 19.75 13.73
CA GLY A 168 0.91 19.18 12.38
C GLY A 168 2.29 18.81 11.86
N VAL A 169 3.30 19.65 12.09
CA VAL A 169 4.70 19.36 11.72
C VAL A 169 5.26 18.23 12.59
N ARG A 170 4.99 18.23 13.89
CA ARG A 170 5.34 17.17 14.85
C ARG A 170 4.81 15.82 14.36
N THR A 171 3.51 15.76 14.02
CA THR A 171 2.89 14.55 13.45
C THR A 171 3.59 14.07 12.19
N VAL A 172 3.99 14.95 11.27
CA VAL A 172 4.75 14.55 10.07
C VAL A 172 6.14 14.04 10.42
N ALA A 173 6.79 14.62 11.43
CA ALA A 173 8.12 14.22 11.87
C ALA A 173 8.16 12.80 12.43
N THR A 174 7.11 12.33 13.11
CA THR A 174 7.02 10.96 13.65
C THR A 174 7.01 9.89 12.56
N PHE A 175 6.60 10.22 11.31
CA PHE A 175 6.64 9.29 10.19
C PHE A 175 8.02 9.12 9.57
N ILE A 176 8.93 10.10 9.77
CA ILE A 176 10.23 10.12 9.11
C ILE A 176 11.06 8.86 9.39
N PRO A 177 11.29 8.44 10.65
CA PRO A 177 12.11 7.27 10.92
C PRO A 177 11.48 5.99 10.38
N THR A 178 10.23 5.72 10.67
CA THR A 178 9.56 4.47 10.27
C THR A 178 9.52 4.31 8.75
N LEU A 179 9.14 5.37 8.02
CA LEU A 179 9.13 5.33 6.55
C LEU A 179 10.54 5.33 5.97
N GLY A 180 11.49 6.02 6.58
CA GLY A 180 12.89 6.00 6.17
C GLY A 180 13.48 4.59 6.21
N PHE A 181 13.31 3.89 7.32
CA PHE A 181 13.77 2.49 7.46
C PHE A 181 13.00 1.53 6.55
N LEU A 182 11.69 1.76 6.33
CA LEU A 182 10.91 0.98 5.37
C LEU A 182 11.42 1.14 3.94
N TYR A 183 11.63 2.37 3.47
CA TYR A 183 12.15 2.63 2.12
C TYR A 183 13.57 2.15 1.93
N LEU A 184 14.39 2.21 2.99
CA LEU A 184 15.76 1.69 2.96
C LEU A 184 15.75 0.16 2.79
N ALA A 185 14.96 -0.55 3.58
CA ALA A 185 14.84 -2.00 3.45
C ALA A 185 14.26 -2.41 2.09
N LEU A 186 13.20 -1.71 1.64
CA LEU A 186 12.60 -1.94 0.32
C LEU A 186 13.60 -1.68 -0.81
N GLY A 187 14.38 -0.59 -0.71
CA GLY A 187 15.43 -0.27 -1.68
C GLY A 187 16.52 -1.34 -1.78
N VAL A 188 16.92 -1.92 -0.64
CA VAL A 188 17.86 -3.05 -0.61
C VAL A 188 17.27 -4.28 -1.33
N LEU A 189 16.00 -4.60 -1.08
CA LEU A 189 15.33 -5.73 -1.73
C LEU A 189 15.10 -5.50 -3.22
N GLU A 190 14.78 -4.27 -3.64
CA GLU A 190 14.63 -3.91 -5.05
C GLU A 190 15.98 -3.99 -5.78
N ASP A 191 17.01 -3.35 -5.25
CA ASP A 191 18.34 -3.26 -5.87
C ASP A 191 19.04 -4.63 -5.92
N SER A 192 18.78 -5.53 -4.96
CA SER A 192 19.31 -6.90 -4.98
C SER A 192 18.71 -7.78 -6.07
N GLY A 193 17.59 -7.40 -6.67
CA GLY A 193 16.82 -8.21 -7.62
C GLY A 193 15.91 -9.26 -6.96
N TYR A 194 15.77 -9.24 -5.63
CA TYR A 194 14.90 -10.16 -4.89
C TYR A 194 13.41 -9.96 -5.23
N MET A 195 12.97 -8.71 -5.44
CA MET A 195 11.55 -8.40 -5.67
C MET A 195 10.99 -9.03 -6.95
N ALA A 196 11.79 -9.18 -8.01
CA ALA A 196 11.37 -9.87 -9.23
C ALA A 196 11.12 -11.37 -8.96
N ARG A 197 11.94 -12.01 -8.13
CA ARG A 197 11.79 -13.41 -7.74
C ARG A 197 10.59 -13.62 -6.82
N ALA A 198 10.39 -12.74 -5.87
CA ALA A 198 9.19 -12.73 -5.02
C ALA A 198 7.91 -12.63 -5.86
N ALA A 199 7.88 -11.73 -6.86
CA ALA A 199 6.77 -11.61 -7.78
C ALA A 199 6.53 -12.90 -8.57
N PHE A 200 7.58 -13.59 -9.01
CA PHE A 200 7.48 -14.87 -9.73
C PHE A 200 6.89 -15.99 -8.84
N VAL A 201 7.36 -16.12 -7.60
CA VAL A 201 6.87 -17.16 -6.67
C VAL A 201 5.36 -17.05 -6.43
N ILE A 202 4.85 -15.82 -6.36
CA ILE A 202 3.45 -15.54 -6.01
C ILE A 202 2.57 -15.32 -7.25
N ASP A 203 3.16 -15.28 -8.44
CA ASP A 203 2.44 -15.03 -9.69
C ASP A 203 1.23 -15.95 -9.89
N ARG A 204 1.35 -17.23 -9.53
CA ARG A 204 0.22 -18.18 -9.61
C ARG A 204 -0.98 -17.73 -8.75
N LEU A 205 -0.73 -17.20 -7.55
CA LEU A 205 -1.78 -16.71 -6.66
C LEU A 205 -2.42 -15.44 -7.22
N MET A 206 -1.59 -14.52 -7.72
CA MET A 206 -2.05 -13.25 -8.29
C MET A 206 -2.86 -13.45 -9.57
N ARG A 207 -2.48 -14.37 -10.44
CA ARG A 207 -3.26 -14.73 -11.64
C ARG A 207 -4.67 -15.22 -11.28
N GLY A 208 -4.83 -15.88 -10.14
CA GLY A 208 -6.15 -16.25 -9.63
C GLY A 208 -7.07 -15.05 -9.40
N LEU A 209 -6.51 -13.89 -9.08
CA LEU A 209 -7.19 -12.61 -8.94
C LEU A 209 -7.29 -11.83 -10.26
N GLY A 210 -6.63 -12.28 -11.33
CA GLY A 210 -6.52 -11.58 -12.60
C GLY A 210 -5.45 -10.47 -12.58
N LEU A 211 -4.53 -10.51 -11.64
CA LEU A 211 -3.43 -9.58 -11.50
C LEU A 211 -2.10 -10.23 -11.92
N PRO A 212 -1.15 -9.47 -12.50
CA PRO A 212 0.20 -9.96 -12.71
C PRO A 212 0.92 -10.16 -11.38
N GLY A 213 1.90 -11.06 -11.31
CA GLY A 213 2.66 -11.33 -10.09
C GLY A 213 3.30 -10.09 -9.46
N ARG A 214 3.72 -9.12 -10.28
CA ARG A 214 4.27 -7.84 -9.80
C ARG A 214 3.27 -7.03 -8.94
N ALA A 215 1.95 -7.24 -9.07
CA ALA A 215 0.95 -6.56 -8.25
C ALA A 215 0.99 -6.96 -6.77
N PHE A 216 1.63 -8.09 -6.47
CA PHE A 216 1.76 -8.53 -5.09
C PHE A 216 2.66 -7.62 -4.24
N VAL A 217 3.70 -7.03 -4.84
CA VAL A 217 4.61 -6.12 -4.15
C VAL A 217 3.88 -4.92 -3.52
N PRO A 218 3.08 -4.14 -4.27
CA PRO A 218 2.23 -3.09 -3.70
C PRO A 218 1.31 -3.60 -2.59
N LEU A 219 0.68 -4.76 -2.77
CA LEU A 219 -0.27 -5.29 -1.78
C LEU A 219 0.41 -5.62 -0.45
N ILE A 220 1.61 -6.20 -0.48
CA ILE A 220 2.38 -6.49 0.76
C ILE A 220 2.87 -5.20 1.42
N VAL A 221 3.40 -4.25 0.66
CA VAL A 221 3.83 -2.96 1.20
C VAL A 221 2.67 -2.26 1.93
N GLY A 222 1.42 -2.52 1.52
CA GLY A 222 0.22 -2.02 2.16
C GLY A 222 0.05 -2.43 3.64
N PHE A 223 0.62 -3.55 4.07
CA PHE A 223 0.63 -3.92 5.49
C PHE A 223 1.54 -3.00 6.34
N GLY A 224 2.56 -2.42 5.74
CA GLY A 224 3.37 -1.39 6.40
C GLY A 224 2.72 -0.02 6.29
N CYS A 225 2.46 0.45 5.06
CA CYS A 225 1.86 1.75 4.79
C CYS A 225 1.15 1.78 3.43
N ASN A 226 -0.10 2.24 3.41
CA ASN A 226 -0.91 2.30 2.20
C ASN A 226 -0.38 3.34 1.18
N VAL A 227 0.30 4.41 1.64
CA VAL A 227 0.81 5.47 0.75
C VAL A 227 1.87 4.94 -0.20
N PRO A 228 3.02 4.39 0.26
CA PRO A 228 4.00 3.78 -0.63
C PRO A 228 3.44 2.61 -1.44
N ALA A 229 2.49 1.86 -0.89
CA ALA A 229 1.82 0.77 -1.57
C ALA A 229 1.06 1.25 -2.81
N ILE A 230 0.27 2.31 -2.69
CA ILE A 230 -0.47 2.91 -3.81
C ILE A 230 0.51 3.48 -4.85
N LEU A 231 1.55 4.20 -4.41
CA LEU A 231 2.57 4.73 -5.32
C LEU A 231 3.32 3.62 -6.06
N ALA A 232 3.56 2.47 -5.41
CA ALA A 232 4.22 1.33 -6.04
C ALA A 232 3.36 0.68 -7.15
N THR A 233 2.05 0.92 -7.21
CA THR A 233 1.21 0.43 -8.31
C THR A 233 1.58 1.00 -9.68
N ARG A 234 2.37 2.07 -9.74
CA ARG A 234 2.95 2.64 -10.99
C ARG A 234 3.75 1.62 -11.78
N THR A 235 4.34 0.64 -11.11
CA THR A 235 5.13 -0.42 -11.75
C THR A 235 4.29 -1.41 -12.54
N LEU A 236 2.96 -1.33 -12.43
CA LEU A 236 2.04 -2.18 -13.17
C LEU A 236 1.73 -1.56 -14.54
N GLU A 237 1.89 -2.34 -15.60
CA GLU A 237 1.75 -1.90 -16.99
C GLU A 237 0.30 -1.51 -17.32
N SER A 238 -0.65 -2.35 -16.91
CA SER A 238 -2.07 -2.14 -17.20
C SER A 238 -2.72 -1.15 -16.22
N ARG A 239 -3.42 -0.14 -16.75
CA ARG A 239 -4.22 0.80 -15.95
C ARG A 239 -5.29 0.07 -15.11
N ALA A 240 -5.91 -0.97 -15.66
CA ALA A 240 -6.91 -1.77 -14.96
C ALA A 240 -6.31 -2.50 -13.76
N SER A 241 -5.11 -3.09 -13.91
CA SER A 241 -4.38 -3.73 -12.81
C SER A 241 -3.96 -2.72 -11.73
N ARG A 242 -3.55 -1.49 -12.12
CA ARG A 242 -3.26 -0.41 -11.17
C ARG A 242 -4.49 -0.02 -10.35
N ILE A 243 -5.63 0.15 -11.00
CA ILE A 243 -6.89 0.47 -10.32
C ILE A 243 -7.27 -0.67 -9.38
N LEU A 244 -7.26 -1.92 -9.84
CA LEU A 244 -7.66 -3.07 -9.05
C LEU A 244 -6.78 -3.24 -7.80
N ALA A 245 -5.45 -3.20 -7.96
CA ALA A 245 -4.52 -3.27 -6.84
C ALA A 245 -4.72 -2.12 -5.85
N SER A 246 -4.88 -0.88 -6.35
CA SER A 246 -5.11 0.30 -5.53
C SER A 246 -6.44 0.27 -4.76
N MET A 247 -7.46 -0.44 -5.25
CA MET A 247 -8.73 -0.65 -4.54
C MET A 247 -8.63 -1.71 -3.45
N MET A 248 -7.68 -2.65 -3.56
CA MET A 248 -7.44 -3.70 -2.57
C MET A 248 -6.59 -3.20 -1.40
N ILE A 249 -5.58 -2.35 -1.67
CA ILE A 249 -4.61 -1.85 -0.69
C ILE A 249 -5.26 -1.23 0.58
N PRO A 250 -6.31 -0.40 0.53
CA PRO A 250 -6.89 0.21 1.73
C PRO A 250 -7.39 -0.77 2.78
N PHE A 251 -7.69 -2.01 2.41
CA PHE A 251 -8.13 -3.06 3.31
C PHE A 251 -6.99 -3.75 4.05
N THR A 252 -5.74 -3.62 3.58
CA THR A 252 -4.59 -4.10 4.34
C THR A 252 -4.37 -3.23 5.58
N SER A 253 -4.18 -3.88 6.74
CA SER A 253 -3.98 -3.16 8.00
C SER A 253 -2.56 -2.62 8.07
N CYS A 254 -2.40 -1.31 8.09
CA CYS A 254 -1.10 -0.69 8.31
C CYS A 254 -0.73 -0.62 9.80
N GLY A 255 0.57 -0.47 10.11
CA GLY A 255 1.07 -0.41 11.48
C GLY A 255 0.47 0.71 12.34
N ALA A 256 0.05 1.82 11.74
CA ALA A 256 -0.59 2.95 12.42
C ALA A 256 -1.94 2.62 13.10
N ARG A 257 -2.55 1.49 12.76
CA ARG A 257 -3.80 1.03 13.40
C ARG A 257 -3.55 0.19 14.64
N LEU A 258 -2.35 -0.36 14.80
CA LEU A 258 -2.01 -1.27 15.89
C LEU A 258 -2.24 -0.68 17.28
N PRO A 259 -1.87 0.58 17.59
CA PRO A 259 -2.15 1.18 18.90
C PRO A 259 -3.64 1.16 19.29
N VAL A 260 -4.53 1.37 18.32
CA VAL A 260 -5.98 1.30 18.58
C VAL A 260 -6.43 -0.13 18.88
N TYR A 261 -5.90 -1.12 18.17
CA TYR A 261 -6.23 -2.52 18.43
C TYR A 261 -5.78 -2.95 19.83
N LEU A 262 -4.59 -2.50 20.24
CA LEU A 262 -4.05 -2.82 21.56
C LEU A 262 -4.79 -2.10 22.69
N LEU A 263 -5.18 -0.84 22.49
CA LEU A 263 -6.03 -0.11 23.44
C LEU A 263 -7.31 -0.89 23.73
N PHE A 264 -7.98 -1.39 22.72
CA PHE A 264 -9.21 -2.17 22.90
C PHE A 264 -8.93 -3.61 23.36
N ALA A 265 -7.82 -4.22 22.94
CA ALA A 265 -7.41 -5.53 23.40
C ALA A 265 -7.20 -5.53 24.91
N THR A 266 -6.44 -4.58 25.44
CA THR A 266 -6.22 -4.42 26.88
C THR A 266 -7.48 -4.06 27.65
N ALA A 267 -8.38 -3.25 27.04
CA ALA A 267 -9.63 -2.87 27.68
C ALA A 267 -10.65 -4.02 27.76
N PHE A 268 -10.84 -4.78 26.69
CA PHE A 268 -11.95 -5.74 26.54
C PHE A 268 -11.52 -7.20 26.38
N PHE A 269 -10.28 -7.48 25.96
CA PHE A 269 -9.78 -8.82 25.62
C PHE A 269 -8.41 -9.11 26.25
N PRO A 270 -8.22 -8.98 27.57
CA PRO A 270 -6.89 -9.04 28.22
C PRO A 270 -6.18 -10.38 28.04
N GLU A 271 -6.92 -11.47 27.84
CA GLU A 271 -6.34 -12.82 27.65
C GLU A 271 -6.25 -13.23 26.16
N GLN A 272 -6.89 -12.47 25.26
CA GLN A 272 -7.04 -12.84 23.85
C GLN A 272 -6.55 -11.74 22.89
N GLY A 273 -5.70 -10.83 23.34
CA GLY A 273 -5.23 -9.68 22.56
C GLY A 273 -4.60 -10.08 21.22
N GLY A 274 -3.71 -11.06 21.23
CA GLY A 274 -3.05 -11.55 20.01
C GLY A 274 -4.04 -12.17 18.99
N SER A 275 -5.02 -12.96 19.47
CA SER A 275 -6.04 -13.56 18.61
C SER A 275 -6.99 -12.53 18.03
N LEU A 276 -7.33 -11.48 18.78
CA LEU A 276 -8.09 -10.34 18.33
C LEU A 276 -7.38 -9.64 17.17
N VAL A 277 -6.12 -9.27 17.36
CA VAL A 277 -5.31 -8.59 16.34
C VAL A 277 -5.21 -9.46 15.08
N MET A 278 -4.91 -10.75 15.23
CA MET A 278 -4.83 -11.69 14.12
C MET A 278 -6.16 -11.77 13.34
N SER A 279 -7.30 -11.78 14.06
CA SER A 279 -8.62 -11.81 13.42
C SER A 279 -8.90 -10.57 12.58
N LEU A 280 -8.46 -9.39 13.04
CA LEU A 280 -8.59 -8.13 12.30
C LEU A 280 -7.71 -8.12 11.05
N TYR A 281 -6.45 -8.58 11.12
CA TYR A 281 -5.59 -8.71 9.95
C TYR A 281 -6.17 -9.66 8.90
N LEU A 282 -6.71 -10.79 9.36
CA LEU A 282 -7.35 -11.76 8.49
C LEU A 282 -8.62 -11.19 7.82
N ALA A 283 -9.46 -10.48 8.58
CA ALA A 283 -10.64 -9.81 8.03
C ALA A 283 -10.28 -8.80 6.94
N GLY A 284 -9.23 -8.00 7.16
CA GLY A 284 -8.71 -7.06 6.17
C GLY A 284 -8.23 -7.75 4.89
N LEU A 285 -7.44 -8.82 5.04
CA LEU A 285 -6.93 -9.61 3.91
C LEU A 285 -8.07 -10.19 3.07
N VAL A 286 -9.09 -10.74 3.72
CA VAL A 286 -10.25 -11.32 3.03
C VAL A 286 -11.03 -10.28 2.27
N LEU A 287 -11.28 -9.12 2.85
CA LEU A 287 -11.95 -8.03 2.16
C LEU A 287 -11.12 -7.46 1.01
N ALA A 288 -9.80 -7.41 1.14
CA ALA A 288 -8.92 -7.08 0.03
C ALA A 288 -9.11 -8.05 -1.14
N LEU A 289 -9.05 -9.37 -0.86
CA LEU A 289 -9.26 -10.42 -1.86
C LEU A 289 -10.68 -10.38 -2.44
N ALA A 290 -11.70 -10.21 -1.60
CA ALA A 290 -13.09 -10.10 -2.03
C ALA A 290 -13.31 -8.89 -2.95
N THR A 291 -12.73 -7.74 -2.60
CA THR A 291 -12.77 -6.53 -3.45
C THR A 291 -12.09 -6.80 -4.79
N GLY A 292 -10.94 -7.46 -4.79
CA GLY A 292 -10.25 -7.89 -6.01
C GLY A 292 -11.13 -8.77 -6.89
N LEU A 293 -11.73 -9.81 -6.34
CA LEU A 293 -12.63 -10.72 -7.06
C LEU A 293 -13.90 -10.05 -7.56
N LEU A 294 -14.46 -9.12 -6.79
CA LEU A 294 -15.70 -8.42 -7.16
C LEU A 294 -15.47 -7.40 -8.28
N LEU A 295 -14.38 -6.64 -8.21
CA LEU A 295 -14.07 -5.60 -9.19
C LEU A 295 -13.41 -6.16 -10.47
N ARG A 296 -12.82 -7.36 -10.41
CA ARG A 296 -12.17 -8.01 -11.56
C ARG A 296 -13.04 -8.03 -12.83
N PRO A 297 -14.28 -8.52 -12.83
CA PRO A 297 -15.10 -8.62 -14.05
C PRO A 297 -15.51 -7.26 -14.61
N LEU A 298 -15.45 -6.20 -13.80
CA LEU A 298 -15.77 -4.84 -14.21
C LEU A 298 -14.57 -4.14 -14.86
N LEU A 299 -13.36 -4.42 -14.35
CA LEU A 299 -12.14 -3.70 -14.73
C LEU A 299 -11.30 -4.47 -15.76
N LEU A 300 -11.25 -5.81 -15.67
CA LEU A 300 -10.41 -6.66 -16.50
C LEU A 300 -11.27 -7.39 -17.55
N ARG A 301 -11.76 -6.64 -18.52
CA ARG A 301 -12.45 -7.19 -19.70
C ARG A 301 -11.44 -7.38 -20.81
N GLY A 302 -11.11 -8.63 -21.15
CA GLY A 302 -10.19 -8.99 -22.22
C GLY A 302 -9.08 -9.94 -21.80
N VAL A 303 -8.36 -10.49 -22.77
CA VAL A 303 -7.19 -11.35 -22.56
C VAL A 303 -6.06 -10.46 -22.04
N GLN A 304 -5.57 -10.75 -20.84
CA GLN A 304 -4.37 -10.07 -20.37
C GLN A 304 -3.16 -10.65 -21.10
N PRO A 305 -2.30 -9.81 -21.69
CA PRO A 305 -1.06 -10.30 -22.25
C PRO A 305 -0.26 -11.01 -21.16
N ALA A 306 0.27 -12.18 -21.47
CA ALA A 306 1.16 -12.90 -20.59
C ALA A 306 2.41 -12.03 -20.40
N ALA A 307 2.52 -11.37 -19.25
CA ALA A 307 3.73 -10.61 -18.94
C ALA A 307 4.90 -11.58 -18.83
N ILE A 308 5.83 -11.47 -19.73
CA ILE A 308 7.12 -12.20 -19.67
C ILE A 308 7.90 -11.54 -18.54
N LEU A 309 8.14 -12.28 -17.47
CA LEU A 309 8.87 -11.80 -16.31
C LEU A 309 10.34 -12.19 -16.48
N GLU A 310 11.15 -11.27 -16.93
CA GLU A 310 12.60 -11.45 -16.94
C GLU A 310 13.13 -11.35 -15.51
N LEU A 311 13.97 -12.32 -15.11
CA LEU A 311 14.61 -12.33 -13.81
C LEU A 311 15.97 -11.61 -13.93
N PRO A 312 16.15 -10.42 -13.34
CA PRO A 312 17.43 -9.73 -13.36
C PRO A 312 18.49 -10.55 -12.63
N ALA A 313 19.76 -10.38 -12.97
CA ALA A 313 20.85 -11.00 -12.23
C ALA A 313 20.84 -10.54 -10.77
N TRP A 314 21.37 -11.37 -9.85
CA TRP A 314 21.60 -10.95 -8.48
C TRP A 314 22.70 -9.89 -8.42
N HIS A 315 22.42 -8.78 -7.78
CA HIS A 315 23.38 -7.70 -7.55
C HIS A 315 23.61 -7.49 -6.06
N ARG A 316 24.82 -7.09 -5.72
CA ARG A 316 25.06 -6.55 -4.37
C ARG A 316 24.44 -5.15 -4.32
N PRO A 317 23.57 -4.86 -3.33
CA PRO A 317 22.94 -3.56 -3.22
C PRO A 317 23.98 -2.43 -3.18
N ASN A 318 23.79 -1.42 -4.03
CA ASN A 318 24.61 -0.22 -3.98
C ASN A 318 24.02 0.74 -2.95
N LEU A 319 24.68 0.83 -1.79
CA LEU A 319 24.20 1.63 -0.65
C LEU A 319 23.94 3.11 -1.01
N LEU A 320 24.73 3.69 -1.92
CA LEU A 320 24.52 5.08 -2.34
C LEU A 320 23.25 5.24 -3.17
N ASN A 321 22.96 4.30 -4.06
CA ASN A 321 21.72 4.28 -4.85
C ASN A 321 20.50 4.07 -3.94
N VAL A 322 20.59 3.08 -3.03
CA VAL A 322 19.55 2.81 -2.03
C VAL A 322 19.26 4.05 -1.20
N TRP A 323 20.31 4.74 -0.70
CA TRP A 323 20.16 5.99 0.07
C TRP A 323 19.49 7.10 -0.76
N ARG A 324 19.94 7.31 -2.01
CA ARG A 324 19.36 8.33 -2.89
C ARG A 324 17.88 8.07 -3.18
N GLN A 325 17.52 6.82 -3.48
CA GLN A 325 16.13 6.42 -3.70
C GLN A 325 15.28 6.60 -2.44
N THR A 326 15.80 6.17 -1.28
CA THR A 326 15.15 6.35 0.03
C THR A 326 14.88 7.83 0.28
N TRP A 327 15.90 8.69 0.11
CA TRP A 327 15.75 10.12 0.31
C TRP A 327 14.74 10.78 -0.65
N GLN A 328 14.77 10.40 -1.92
CA GLN A 328 13.78 10.90 -2.91
C GLN A 328 12.36 10.51 -2.56
N ARG A 329 12.14 9.26 -2.16
CA ARG A 329 10.81 8.78 -1.74
C ARG A 329 10.36 9.45 -0.45
N LEU A 330 11.23 9.55 0.53
CA LEU A 330 10.95 10.15 1.83
C LEU A 330 10.68 11.65 1.72
N SER A 331 11.51 12.40 1.02
CA SER A 331 11.30 13.85 0.80
C SER A 331 10.03 14.11 -0.01
N GLY A 332 9.75 13.29 -1.01
CA GLY A 332 8.49 13.35 -1.76
C GLY A 332 7.26 13.12 -0.86
N PHE A 333 7.36 12.19 0.10
CA PHE A 333 6.30 11.95 1.08
C PHE A 333 6.15 13.14 2.04
N ILE A 334 7.24 13.61 2.65
CA ILE A 334 7.22 14.72 3.61
C ILE A 334 6.58 15.96 2.97
N LEU A 335 7.01 16.32 1.76
CA LEU A 335 6.48 17.50 1.06
C LEU A 335 5.04 17.27 0.55
N GLY A 336 4.73 16.07 0.06
CA GLY A 336 3.41 15.76 -0.49
C GLY A 336 2.35 15.58 0.60
N ALA A 337 2.60 14.70 1.56
CA ALA A 337 1.70 14.42 2.66
C ALA A 337 1.67 15.57 3.69
N GLY A 338 2.80 16.21 3.96
CA GLY A 338 2.90 17.34 4.89
C GLY A 338 2.00 18.51 4.47
N LYS A 339 1.96 18.86 3.18
CA LYS A 339 1.05 19.89 2.65
C LYS A 339 -0.43 19.61 2.93
N LEU A 340 -0.78 18.37 3.18
CA LEU A 340 -2.15 17.94 3.44
C LEU A 340 -2.39 17.74 4.94
N ILE A 341 -1.46 17.08 5.64
CA ILE A 341 -1.59 16.74 7.07
C ILE A 341 -1.54 18.00 7.92
N VAL A 342 -0.58 18.90 7.71
CA VAL A 342 -0.41 20.09 8.56
C VAL A 342 -1.65 21.00 8.57
N PRO A 343 -2.26 21.40 7.43
CA PRO A 343 -3.50 22.18 7.46
C PRO A 343 -4.69 21.42 8.07
N MET A 344 -4.71 20.10 7.91
CA MET A 344 -5.81 19.29 8.46
C MET A 344 -5.71 19.18 9.99
N VAL A 345 -4.50 19.00 10.53
CA VAL A 345 -4.27 19.00 11.99
C VAL A 345 -4.61 20.39 12.56
N LEU A 346 -4.18 21.46 11.88
CA LEU A 346 -4.58 22.83 12.24
C LEU A 346 -6.11 22.99 12.29
N LEU A 347 -6.80 22.51 11.24
CA LEU A 347 -8.26 22.57 11.18
C LEU A 347 -8.92 21.82 12.34
N LEU A 348 -8.43 20.59 12.63
CA LEU A 348 -8.96 19.80 13.75
C LEU A 348 -8.76 20.48 15.09
N ASN A 349 -7.56 20.98 15.35
CA ASN A 349 -7.25 21.66 16.61
C ASN A 349 -8.08 22.94 16.75
N LEU A 350 -8.30 23.70 15.69
CA LEU A 350 -9.21 24.84 15.71
C LEU A 350 -10.67 24.42 15.98
N LEU A 351 -11.15 23.35 15.35
CA LEU A 351 -12.50 22.83 15.61
C LEU A 351 -12.65 22.28 17.04
N SER A 352 -11.57 21.80 17.65
CA SER A 352 -11.57 21.36 19.04
C SER A 352 -11.51 22.52 20.05
N ALA A 353 -11.01 23.68 19.65
CA ALA A 353 -10.85 24.86 20.49
C ALA A 353 -11.99 25.89 20.37
N ILE A 354 -12.85 25.77 19.37
CA ILE A 354 -13.94 26.72 19.11
C ILE A 354 -15.28 26.07 19.46
N ASN A 355 -16.14 26.77 20.20
CA ASN A 355 -17.52 26.36 20.48
C ASN A 355 -18.49 26.79 19.37
N PRO A 356 -19.75 26.29 19.33
CA PRO A 356 -20.77 26.73 18.36
C PRO A 356 -21.10 28.22 18.36
N GLN A 357 -20.79 28.94 19.44
CA GLN A 357 -20.95 30.39 19.54
C GLN A 357 -19.74 31.16 19.00
N LEU A 358 -18.78 30.45 18.34
CA LEU A 358 -17.52 31.01 17.82
C LEU A 358 -16.63 31.65 18.91
N GLN A 359 -16.76 31.22 20.14
CA GLN A 359 -15.87 31.62 21.24
C GLN A 359 -14.70 30.65 21.32
N PHE A 360 -13.52 31.18 21.59
CA PHE A 360 -12.32 30.40 21.78
C PHE A 360 -12.28 29.83 23.20
N THR A 361 -12.45 28.50 23.31
CA THR A 361 -12.54 27.77 24.60
C THR A 361 -11.70 26.51 24.53
N PRO A 362 -10.35 26.61 24.51
CA PRO A 362 -9.46 25.44 24.38
C PRO A 362 -9.56 24.50 25.59
N ASP A 363 -9.97 25.03 26.77
CA ASP A 363 -10.06 24.25 28.00
C ASP A 363 -11.37 23.45 28.12
N ALA A 364 -12.35 23.68 27.25
CA ALA A 364 -13.63 23.00 27.24
C ALA A 364 -13.92 22.25 25.91
N PRO A 365 -13.11 21.27 25.53
CA PRO A 365 -13.24 20.56 24.25
C PRO A 365 -14.57 19.80 24.12
N GLU A 366 -15.24 19.51 25.21
CA GLU A 366 -16.58 18.88 25.22
C GLU A 366 -17.66 19.76 24.58
N GLN A 367 -17.46 21.09 24.64
CA GLN A 367 -18.37 22.08 24.06
C GLN A 367 -17.94 22.51 22.65
N SER A 368 -16.86 21.95 22.15
CA SER A 368 -16.26 22.30 20.86
C SER A 368 -17.18 21.96 19.69
N LEU A 369 -16.93 22.62 18.56
CA LEU A 369 -17.57 22.30 17.28
C LEU A 369 -17.30 20.84 16.87
N LEU A 370 -16.10 20.33 17.15
CA LEU A 370 -15.74 18.94 16.88
C LEU A 370 -16.61 17.96 17.69
N ALA A 371 -16.74 18.18 19.00
CA ALA A 371 -17.57 17.36 19.88
C ALA A 371 -19.05 17.41 19.49
N ASN A 372 -19.56 18.61 19.15
CA ASN A 372 -20.96 18.78 18.72
C ASN A 372 -21.21 18.10 17.35
N SER A 373 -20.26 18.20 16.40
CA SER A 373 -20.33 17.49 15.13
C SER A 373 -20.33 15.97 15.35
N ALA A 374 -19.47 15.48 16.26
CA ALA A 374 -19.42 14.07 16.61
C ALA A 374 -20.75 13.60 17.23
N ARG A 375 -21.34 14.35 18.17
CA ARG A 375 -22.66 14.04 18.75
C ARG A 375 -23.75 13.97 17.69
N ALA A 376 -23.74 14.86 16.69
CA ALA A 376 -24.70 14.85 15.60
C ALA A 376 -24.56 13.61 14.70
N VAL A 377 -23.33 13.09 14.53
CA VAL A 377 -23.04 11.92 13.68
C VAL A 377 -23.13 10.59 14.44
N THR A 378 -22.93 10.60 15.78
CA THR A 378 -22.95 9.38 16.62
C THR A 378 -24.19 8.51 16.42
N PRO A 379 -25.43 9.04 16.26
CA PRO A 379 -26.60 8.21 16.00
C PRO A 379 -26.51 7.32 14.75
N ALA A 380 -25.72 7.72 13.74
CA ALA A 380 -25.49 6.90 12.56
C ALA A 380 -24.75 5.58 12.88
N PHE A 381 -24.05 5.53 14.01
CA PHE A 381 -23.33 4.34 14.48
C PHE A 381 -24.14 3.53 15.53
N ALA A 382 -25.37 3.93 15.85
CA ALA A 382 -26.25 3.15 16.72
C ALA A 382 -26.46 1.70 16.28
N PRO A 383 -26.56 1.37 14.96
CA PRO A 383 -26.64 -0.02 14.50
C PRO A 383 -25.38 -0.86 14.82
N LEU A 384 -24.25 -0.23 15.08
CA LEU A 384 -23.02 -0.90 15.52
C LEU A 384 -22.98 -1.10 17.05
N GLY A 385 -23.98 -0.55 17.77
CA GLY A 385 -24.07 -0.60 19.23
C GLY A 385 -23.45 0.59 19.96
N ILE A 386 -23.01 1.62 19.24
CA ILE A 386 -22.47 2.84 19.86
C ILE A 386 -23.62 3.69 20.39
N GLN A 387 -23.59 3.99 21.69
CA GLN A 387 -24.62 4.78 22.34
C GLN A 387 -24.48 6.27 22.00
N PRO A 388 -25.56 7.06 22.02
CA PRO A 388 -25.53 8.49 21.68
C PRO A 388 -24.61 9.34 22.56
N ASP A 389 -24.40 8.94 23.81
CA ASP A 389 -23.51 9.60 24.77
C ASP A 389 -22.03 9.26 24.56
N ASN A 390 -21.73 8.23 23.75
CA ASN A 390 -20.37 7.83 23.39
C ASN A 390 -19.82 8.60 22.16
N TRP A 391 -20.02 9.94 22.18
CA TRP A 391 -19.48 10.83 21.15
C TRP A 391 -17.93 10.78 21.02
N PRO A 392 -17.12 10.46 22.09
CA PRO A 392 -15.67 10.34 21.94
C PRO A 392 -15.27 9.27 20.94
N ALA A 393 -16.00 8.17 20.87
CA ALA A 393 -15.76 7.13 19.83
C ALA A 393 -15.88 7.70 18.43
N THR A 394 -16.88 8.58 18.19
CA THR A 394 -17.07 9.24 16.88
C THR A 394 -15.99 10.30 16.61
N VAL A 395 -15.54 11.04 17.63
CA VAL A 395 -14.36 11.93 17.49
C VAL A 395 -13.14 11.13 17.04
N GLY A 396 -12.88 9.98 17.68
CA GLY A 396 -11.81 9.06 17.28
C GLY A 396 -11.93 8.61 15.82
N LEU A 397 -13.14 8.36 15.30
CA LEU A 397 -13.34 8.04 13.89
C LEU A 397 -13.03 9.22 12.97
N ILE A 398 -13.46 10.42 13.32
CA ILE A 398 -13.20 11.64 12.53
C ILE A 398 -11.70 11.94 12.49
N THR A 399 -11.03 11.93 13.64
CA THR A 399 -9.59 12.17 13.73
C THR A 399 -8.80 11.09 13.01
N GLY A 400 -9.23 9.84 13.08
CA GLY A 400 -8.58 8.71 12.43
C GLY A 400 -8.69 8.69 10.91
N VAL A 401 -9.59 9.44 10.28
CA VAL A 401 -9.53 9.68 8.82
C VAL A 401 -8.28 10.50 8.47
N LEU A 402 -7.88 11.38 9.35
CA LEU A 402 -6.75 12.28 9.13
C LEU A 402 -5.44 11.60 9.50
N ALA A 403 -5.34 11.10 10.74
CA ALA A 403 -4.17 10.42 11.29
C ALA A 403 -4.63 9.23 12.14
N LYS A 404 -4.43 8.02 11.63
CA LYS A 404 -4.94 6.80 12.30
C LYS A 404 -4.23 6.49 13.62
N GLU A 405 -2.99 6.89 13.74
CA GLU A 405 -2.19 6.81 14.97
C GLU A 405 -2.73 7.71 16.09
N ALA A 406 -3.32 8.85 15.74
CA ALA A 406 -3.88 9.78 16.70
C ALA A 406 -5.17 9.27 17.38
N VAL A 407 -5.83 8.25 16.81
CA VAL A 407 -7.11 7.73 17.34
C VAL A 407 -6.98 7.25 18.78
N ALA A 408 -5.94 6.48 19.09
CA ALA A 408 -5.73 5.94 20.44
C ALA A 408 -5.53 7.07 21.46
N GLY A 409 -4.67 8.04 21.16
CA GLY A 409 -4.43 9.21 22.00
C GLY A 409 -5.67 10.09 22.17
N THR A 410 -6.41 10.34 21.08
CA THR A 410 -7.67 11.10 21.12
C THR A 410 -8.75 10.42 21.98
N LEU A 411 -8.86 9.10 21.87
CA LEU A 411 -9.80 8.33 22.69
C LEU A 411 -9.40 8.41 24.17
N LEU A 412 -8.13 8.07 24.49
CA LEU A 412 -7.64 8.11 25.87
C LEU A 412 -7.81 9.50 26.49
N SER A 413 -7.36 10.55 25.83
CA SER A 413 -7.49 11.92 26.33
C SER A 413 -8.95 12.35 26.52
N SER A 414 -9.85 11.93 25.62
CA SER A 414 -11.28 12.24 25.74
C SER A 414 -11.92 11.50 26.91
N TYR A 415 -11.60 10.23 27.13
CA TYR A 415 -12.14 9.47 28.26
C TYR A 415 -11.49 9.84 29.58
N ALA A 416 -10.18 10.19 29.62
CA ALA A 416 -9.53 10.70 30.81
C ALA A 416 -10.18 12.00 31.33
N ARG A 417 -10.50 12.94 30.42
CA ARG A 417 -11.22 14.17 30.77
C ARG A 417 -12.62 13.88 31.30
N LEU A 418 -13.34 12.94 30.67
CA LEU A 418 -14.69 12.57 31.13
C LEU A 418 -14.68 11.88 32.51
N SER A 419 -13.60 11.18 32.85
CA SER A 419 -13.40 10.60 34.20
C SER A 419 -12.98 11.61 35.26
N GLY A 420 -12.74 12.88 34.90
CA GLY A 420 -12.30 13.93 35.82
C GLY A 420 -10.82 13.89 36.17
N ALA A 421 -10.04 13.04 35.51
CA ALA A 421 -8.58 12.99 35.66
C ALA A 421 -7.99 14.22 34.95
N GLN A 422 -7.48 15.17 35.71
CA GLN A 422 -6.68 16.27 35.18
C GLN A 422 -5.26 15.74 34.94
N ALA A 423 -4.76 15.91 33.75
CA ALA A 423 -3.34 15.69 33.47
C ALA A 423 -2.57 16.84 34.13
N ASP A 424 -1.81 16.54 35.18
CA ASP A 424 -0.83 17.46 35.73
C ASP A 424 0.25 17.69 34.65
N THR A 425 0.17 18.82 33.99
CA THR A 425 1.20 19.25 33.04
C THR A 425 2.36 19.85 33.85
N GLU A 426 3.31 19.02 34.25
CA GLU A 426 4.57 19.54 34.78
C GLU A 426 5.24 20.39 33.69
N GLN A 427 5.47 21.66 34.02
CA GLN A 427 6.17 22.60 33.16
C GLN A 427 7.68 22.27 33.17
N SER A 428 8.11 21.33 32.32
CA SER A 428 9.52 21.05 32.09
C SER A 428 10.16 22.20 31.28
N THR A 429 11.42 22.50 31.56
CA THR A 429 12.17 23.48 30.77
C THR A 429 12.46 22.91 29.37
N LEU A 430 12.57 23.78 28.34
CA LEU A 430 12.89 23.36 26.95
C LEU A 430 14.16 22.47 26.89
N GLY A 431 15.14 22.76 27.75
CA GLY A 431 16.39 21.98 27.80
C GLY A 431 16.18 20.58 28.37
N GLU A 432 15.36 20.44 29.40
CA GLU A 432 15.01 19.14 29.98
C GLU A 432 14.16 18.31 29.02
N SER A 433 13.19 18.91 28.35
CA SER A 433 12.38 18.22 27.33
C SER A 433 13.22 17.73 26.15
N LEU A 434 14.19 18.53 25.68
CA LEU A 434 15.11 18.14 24.62
C LEU A 434 16.07 17.03 25.07
N ALA A 435 16.60 17.13 26.29
CA ALA A 435 17.47 16.09 26.85
C ALA A 435 16.70 14.77 27.04
N ALA A 436 15.49 14.82 27.55
CA ALA A 436 14.60 13.67 27.68
C ALA A 436 14.31 13.04 26.30
N ALA A 437 14.00 13.85 25.28
CA ALA A 437 13.78 13.36 23.92
C ALA A 437 15.02 12.67 23.33
N LEU A 438 16.22 13.18 23.57
CA LEU A 438 17.46 12.54 23.09
C LEU A 438 17.79 11.26 23.86
N GLN A 439 17.41 11.17 25.13
CA GLN A 439 17.65 9.99 25.96
C GLN A 439 16.74 8.80 25.59
N THR A 440 15.61 9.04 24.93
CA THR A 440 14.75 7.96 24.43
C THR A 440 15.45 7.05 23.42
N VAL A 441 16.46 7.55 22.67
CA VAL A 441 17.19 6.73 21.67
C VAL A 441 18.00 5.61 22.32
N PRO A 442 18.95 5.86 23.26
CA PRO A 442 19.67 4.77 23.89
C PRO A 442 18.73 3.81 24.64
N ASP A 443 17.69 4.33 25.30
CA ASP A 443 16.73 3.50 26.03
C ASP A 443 15.96 2.57 25.09
N ASN A 444 15.42 3.09 23.98
CA ASN A 444 14.74 2.28 22.97
C ASN A 444 15.67 1.30 22.24
N LEU A 445 16.94 1.69 21.99
CA LEU A 445 17.93 0.80 21.39
C LEU A 445 18.32 -0.34 22.34
N ALA A 446 18.41 -0.10 23.64
CA ALA A 446 18.66 -1.13 24.63
C ALA A 446 17.56 -2.21 24.65
N LEU A 447 16.32 -1.81 24.39
CA LEU A 447 15.17 -2.71 24.29
C LEU A 447 15.08 -3.45 22.94
N LEU A 448 15.89 -3.10 21.93
CA LEU A 448 15.86 -3.76 20.61
C LEU A 448 16.13 -5.28 20.70
N GLY A 449 16.99 -5.71 21.61
CA GLY A 449 17.28 -7.13 21.81
C GLY A 449 16.02 -7.94 22.19
N GLU A 450 15.16 -7.38 23.03
CA GLU A 450 13.88 -7.99 23.40
C GLU A 450 12.84 -7.86 22.28
N ARG A 451 12.83 -6.74 21.55
CA ARG A 451 11.90 -6.48 20.44
C ARG A 451 12.17 -7.34 19.19
N ILE A 452 13.40 -7.79 18.96
CA ILE A 452 13.73 -8.72 17.86
C ILE A 452 13.03 -10.07 18.04
N THR A 453 12.78 -10.49 19.28
CA THR A 453 12.02 -11.72 19.57
C THR A 453 10.51 -11.54 19.45
N ASP A 454 10.03 -10.28 19.35
CA ASP A 454 8.64 -9.89 19.15
C ASP A 454 8.46 -9.25 17.75
N PRO A 455 8.31 -10.05 16.72
CA PRO A 455 8.40 -9.65 15.33
C PRO A 455 7.32 -8.72 14.82
N LEU A 456 6.16 -8.79 15.40
CA LEU A 456 5.01 -7.95 15.06
C LEU A 456 4.85 -6.79 16.05
N GLY A 457 5.73 -6.69 17.04
CA GLY A 457 5.62 -5.71 18.11
C GLY A 457 4.38 -5.92 18.98
N LEU A 458 3.82 -7.13 18.99
CA LEU A 458 2.58 -7.42 19.71
C LEU A 458 2.82 -7.51 21.23
N ASP A 459 3.90 -8.19 21.65
CA ASP A 459 4.23 -8.36 23.07
C ASP A 459 4.71 -7.04 23.70
N SER A 460 5.52 -6.27 22.96
CA SER A 460 5.99 -4.95 23.42
C SER A 460 4.82 -3.96 23.50
N ALA A 461 4.01 -3.90 22.45
CA ALA A 461 2.87 -3.01 22.42
C ALA A 461 1.75 -3.46 23.39
N GLU A 462 1.63 -4.75 23.70
CA GLU A 462 0.72 -5.23 24.75
C GLU A 462 1.23 -4.85 26.15
N ARG A 463 2.54 -4.90 26.38
CA ARG A 463 3.17 -4.41 27.63
C ARG A 463 2.96 -2.91 27.80
N ASP A 464 3.20 -2.12 26.74
CA ASP A 464 3.01 -0.68 26.75
C ASP A 464 1.54 -0.31 26.97
N ALA A 465 0.62 -1.03 26.35
CA ALA A 465 -0.82 -0.83 26.54
C ALA A 465 -1.29 -1.23 27.95
N ARG A 466 -0.72 -2.28 28.55
CA ARG A 466 -0.99 -2.64 29.96
C ARG A 466 -0.41 -1.62 30.93
N ALA A 467 0.77 -1.08 30.66
CA ALA A 467 1.37 -0.02 31.45
C ALA A 467 0.52 1.27 31.35
N ALA A 468 0.08 1.65 30.15
CA ALA A 468 -0.84 2.76 29.94
C ALA A 468 -2.20 2.52 30.63
N ALA A 469 -2.73 1.30 30.58
CA ALA A 469 -3.97 0.96 31.29
C ALA A 469 -3.86 1.03 32.81
N ALA A 470 -2.68 0.78 33.37
CA ALA A 470 -2.41 0.94 34.79
C ALA A 470 -2.23 2.42 35.19
N ALA A 471 -1.57 3.21 34.33
CA ALA A 471 -1.37 4.64 34.53
C ALA A 471 -2.69 5.44 34.38
N ASP A 472 -3.50 5.11 33.35
CA ASP A 472 -4.76 5.81 33.04
C ASP A 472 -6.00 4.97 33.39
N ALA A 473 -5.98 4.27 34.53
CA ALA A 473 -7.07 3.39 34.96
C ALA A 473 -8.48 4.03 34.90
N PRO A 474 -8.67 5.32 35.25
CA PRO A 474 -9.95 6.00 35.11
C PRO A 474 -10.44 6.13 33.67
N ALA A 475 -9.56 6.45 32.71
CA ALA A 475 -9.88 6.54 31.29
C ALA A 475 -10.32 5.19 30.71
N PHE A 476 -9.63 4.11 31.08
CA PHE A 476 -9.98 2.75 30.69
C PHE A 476 -11.31 2.29 31.28
N ALA A 477 -11.62 2.69 32.53
CA ALA A 477 -12.91 2.41 33.16
C ALA A 477 -14.05 3.10 32.41
N GLU A 478 -13.87 4.39 32.05
CA GLU A 478 -14.86 5.17 31.29
C GLU A 478 -15.04 4.60 29.86
N LEU A 479 -13.95 4.21 29.19
CA LEU A 479 -13.97 3.52 27.90
C LEU A 479 -14.84 2.25 27.97
N ARG A 480 -14.62 1.40 29.00
CA ARG A 480 -15.39 0.17 29.20
C ARG A 480 -16.87 0.47 29.48
N ALA A 481 -17.15 1.45 30.31
CA ALA A 481 -18.52 1.83 30.64
C ALA A 481 -19.32 2.28 29.41
N ARG A 482 -18.72 3.10 28.53
CA ARG A 482 -19.40 3.64 27.36
C ARG A 482 -19.53 2.70 26.19
N PHE A 483 -18.60 1.79 25.99
CA PHE A 483 -18.73 0.72 24.97
C PHE A 483 -19.60 -0.45 25.49
N GLY A 484 -19.66 -0.66 26.78
CA GLY A 484 -20.48 -1.64 27.47
C GLY A 484 -20.03 -3.08 27.26
N THR A 485 -20.02 -3.59 26.01
CA THR A 485 -19.69 -4.99 25.71
C THR A 485 -18.51 -5.16 24.77
N ALA A 486 -17.81 -6.28 24.90
CA ALA A 486 -16.68 -6.66 24.03
C ALA A 486 -17.11 -6.78 22.55
N GLU A 487 -18.36 -7.15 22.27
CA GLU A 487 -18.91 -7.25 20.93
C GLU A 487 -19.02 -5.88 20.25
N VAL A 488 -19.46 -4.85 20.99
CA VAL A 488 -19.52 -3.46 20.47
C VAL A 488 -18.13 -2.94 20.20
N ALA A 489 -17.19 -3.20 21.13
CA ALA A 489 -15.79 -2.87 20.96
C ALA A 489 -15.17 -3.52 19.70
N TYR A 490 -15.46 -4.80 19.47
CA TYR A 490 -14.97 -5.51 18.28
C TYR A 490 -15.62 -4.99 16.98
N ALA A 491 -16.93 -4.71 16.99
CA ALA A 491 -17.62 -4.08 15.84
C ALA A 491 -17.00 -2.72 15.49
N TYR A 492 -16.68 -1.92 16.51
CA TYR A 492 -15.96 -0.65 16.33
C TYR A 492 -14.57 -0.86 15.73
N LEU A 493 -13.81 -1.85 16.21
CA LEU A 493 -12.50 -2.19 15.67
C LEU A 493 -12.57 -2.65 14.20
N LEU A 494 -13.58 -3.47 13.84
CA LEU A 494 -13.82 -3.84 12.44
C LEU A 494 -14.09 -2.61 11.57
N PHE A 495 -14.87 -1.66 12.08
CA PHE A 495 -15.12 -0.42 11.38
C PHE A 495 -13.84 0.39 11.23
N VAL A 496 -13.05 0.57 12.30
CA VAL A 496 -11.75 1.29 12.29
C VAL A 496 -10.73 0.63 11.34
N LEU A 497 -10.75 -0.71 11.26
CA LEU A 497 -9.91 -1.46 10.33
C LEU A 497 -10.22 -1.07 8.87
N LEU A 498 -11.48 -0.99 8.50
CA LEU A 498 -11.93 -1.06 7.11
C LEU A 498 -12.37 0.28 6.52
N TYR A 499 -12.75 1.25 7.39
CA TYR A 499 -13.26 2.54 6.93
C TYR A 499 -12.21 3.32 6.13
N THR A 500 -12.62 4.44 5.60
CA THR A 500 -11.84 5.31 4.70
C THR A 500 -10.34 5.33 5.05
N PRO A 501 -9.45 5.12 4.08
CA PRO A 501 -8.01 5.22 4.31
C PRO A 501 -7.63 6.64 4.75
N CYS A 502 -6.45 6.80 5.37
CA CYS A 502 -5.99 8.11 5.83
C CYS A 502 -5.90 9.12 4.67
N VAL A 503 -6.00 10.40 5.01
CA VAL A 503 -5.99 11.51 4.03
C VAL A 503 -4.75 11.45 3.12
N ALA A 504 -3.59 11.04 3.65
CA ALA A 504 -2.37 10.84 2.85
C ALA A 504 -2.54 9.75 1.78
N ALA A 505 -3.20 8.62 2.12
CA ALA A 505 -3.49 7.56 1.15
C ALA A 505 -4.55 8.00 0.12
N LEU A 506 -5.54 8.78 0.53
CA LEU A 506 -6.48 9.40 -0.41
C LEU A 506 -5.77 10.37 -1.37
N GLY A 507 -4.81 11.14 -0.86
CA GLY A 507 -3.95 12.00 -1.67
C GLY A 507 -3.14 11.20 -2.72
N ALA A 508 -2.56 10.07 -2.32
CA ALA A 508 -1.86 9.15 -3.21
C ALA A 508 -2.81 8.55 -4.28
N LEU A 509 -4.00 8.10 -3.88
CA LEU A 509 -5.02 7.61 -4.83
C LEU A 509 -5.42 8.69 -5.84
N LYS A 510 -5.61 9.94 -5.39
CA LYS A 510 -5.92 11.06 -6.26
C LYS A 510 -4.81 11.33 -7.26
N ALA A 511 -3.57 11.29 -6.81
CA ALA A 511 -2.40 11.52 -7.66
C ALA A 511 -2.20 10.41 -8.72
N GLU A 512 -2.47 9.14 -8.35
CA GLU A 512 -2.26 7.98 -9.24
C GLU A 512 -3.44 7.71 -10.20
N LEU A 513 -4.66 7.84 -9.70
CA LEU A 513 -5.86 7.37 -10.41
C LEU A 513 -6.87 8.47 -10.69
N GLY A 514 -6.70 9.65 -10.08
CA GLY A 514 -7.62 10.77 -10.19
C GLY A 514 -8.74 10.76 -9.14
N SER A 515 -9.45 11.90 -9.08
CA SER A 515 -10.46 12.16 -8.03
C SER A 515 -11.64 11.18 -8.04
N ARG A 516 -12.04 10.69 -9.22
CA ARG A 516 -13.16 9.73 -9.35
C ARG A 516 -12.87 8.42 -8.62
N TRP A 517 -11.69 7.85 -8.82
CA TRP A 517 -11.28 6.60 -8.18
C TRP A 517 -10.97 6.78 -6.70
N MET A 518 -10.43 7.94 -6.31
CA MET A 518 -10.26 8.29 -4.90
C MET A 518 -11.60 8.30 -4.16
N LEU A 519 -12.61 8.98 -4.69
CA LEU A 519 -13.96 9.05 -4.08
C LEU A 519 -14.64 7.67 -4.08
N PHE A 520 -14.50 6.91 -5.16
CA PHE A 520 -15.00 5.54 -5.21
C PHE A 520 -14.36 4.66 -4.13
N SER A 521 -13.03 4.73 -3.96
CA SER A 521 -12.31 3.99 -2.92
C SER A 521 -12.78 4.38 -1.52
N ALA A 522 -12.93 5.68 -1.23
CA ALA A 522 -13.42 6.16 0.06
C ALA A 522 -14.85 5.67 0.35
N GLY A 523 -15.74 5.76 -0.62
CA GLY A 523 -17.12 5.28 -0.47
C GLY A 523 -17.20 3.75 -0.35
N TRP A 524 -16.42 3.02 -1.15
CA TRP A 524 -16.36 1.56 -1.12
C TRP A 524 -15.86 1.02 0.22
N THR A 525 -14.76 1.58 0.74
CA THR A 525 -14.19 1.17 2.03
C THR A 525 -15.13 1.51 3.18
N LEU A 526 -15.78 2.68 3.15
CA LEU A 526 -16.78 3.07 4.17
C LEU A 526 -18.00 2.13 4.15
N LEU A 527 -18.52 1.82 2.96
CA LEU A 527 -19.63 0.88 2.80
C LEU A 527 -19.27 -0.52 3.31
N ALA A 528 -18.10 -1.02 2.93
CA ALA A 528 -17.61 -2.33 3.36
C ALA A 528 -17.40 -2.37 4.89
N ALA A 529 -16.83 -1.32 5.47
CA ALA A 529 -16.63 -1.20 6.90
C ALA A 529 -17.95 -1.24 7.68
N TYR A 530 -18.90 -0.42 7.23
CA TYR A 530 -20.21 -0.32 7.90
C TYR A 530 -21.01 -1.62 7.78
N SER A 531 -21.08 -2.20 6.58
CA SER A 531 -21.82 -3.42 6.34
C SER A 531 -21.22 -4.62 7.09
N LEU A 532 -19.90 -4.74 7.16
CA LEU A 532 -19.27 -5.84 7.90
C LEU A 532 -19.42 -5.68 9.41
N ALA A 533 -19.23 -4.49 9.94
CA ALA A 533 -19.40 -4.22 11.37
C ALA A 533 -20.86 -4.43 11.81
N TRP A 534 -21.82 -3.99 11.00
CA TRP A 534 -23.25 -4.25 11.22
C TRP A 534 -23.58 -5.73 11.15
N ALA A 535 -23.10 -6.45 10.11
CA ALA A 535 -23.33 -7.88 9.96
C ALA A 535 -22.75 -8.67 11.14
N TYR A 536 -21.53 -8.31 11.58
CA TYR A 536 -20.93 -8.90 12.78
C TYR A 536 -21.85 -8.68 14.00
N ARG A 537 -22.31 -7.44 14.23
CA ARG A 537 -23.17 -7.12 15.38
C ARG A 537 -24.50 -7.88 15.35
N ALA A 538 -25.08 -8.08 14.16
CA ALA A 538 -26.31 -8.85 13.98
C ALA A 538 -26.11 -10.36 14.23
N LEU A 539 -24.93 -10.90 13.89
CA LEU A 539 -24.60 -12.32 14.04
C LEU A 539 -24.03 -12.69 15.41
N ALA A 540 -23.41 -11.74 16.11
CA ALA A 540 -22.75 -11.97 17.40
C ALA A 540 -23.66 -12.66 18.45
N PRO A 541 -24.95 -12.32 18.60
CA PRO A 541 -25.84 -13.00 19.55
C PRO A 541 -26.11 -14.47 19.21
N LEU A 542 -25.97 -14.85 17.93
CA LEU A 542 -26.21 -16.22 17.46
C LEU A 542 -24.98 -17.14 17.64
N LEU A 543 -23.81 -16.58 17.89
CA LEU A 543 -22.53 -17.30 17.96
C LEU A 543 -21.71 -16.85 19.20
N PRO A 544 -22.16 -17.16 20.41
CA PRO A 544 -21.67 -16.51 21.63
C PRO A 544 -20.25 -16.90 22.10
N SER A 545 -19.55 -17.79 21.43
CA SER A 545 -18.37 -18.40 22.04
C SER A 545 -16.99 -18.02 21.47
N VAL A 546 -16.91 -17.35 20.28
CA VAL A 546 -15.61 -16.96 19.71
C VAL A 546 -15.75 -15.77 18.74
N PRO A 547 -15.02 -14.65 18.92
CA PRO A 547 -15.03 -13.52 17.98
C PRO A 547 -14.51 -13.88 16.58
N LEU A 548 -13.88 -15.04 16.41
CA LEU A 548 -13.35 -15.57 15.15
C LEU A 548 -14.39 -16.31 14.29
N LEU A 549 -15.45 -16.88 14.89
CA LEU A 549 -16.42 -17.71 14.19
C LEU A 549 -17.26 -16.98 13.11
N PRO A 550 -17.82 -15.78 13.37
CA PRO A 550 -18.56 -15.07 12.32
C PRO A 550 -17.68 -14.63 11.15
N ILE A 551 -16.42 -14.32 11.41
CA ILE A 551 -15.45 -13.93 10.37
C ILE A 551 -15.04 -15.17 9.57
N SER A 552 -14.78 -16.31 10.21
CA SER A 552 -14.46 -17.55 9.52
C SER A 552 -15.62 -18.08 8.67
N ALA A 553 -16.87 -17.93 9.13
CA ALA A 553 -18.06 -18.27 8.36
C ALA A 553 -18.27 -17.35 7.14
N LEU A 554 -18.04 -16.04 7.31
CA LEU A 554 -18.07 -15.07 6.21
C LEU A 554 -16.94 -15.33 5.21
N LEU A 555 -15.76 -15.70 5.70
CA LEU A 555 -14.59 -16.15 4.94
C LEU A 555 -14.89 -17.39 4.12
N ALA A 556 -15.47 -18.42 4.75
CA ALA A 556 -15.83 -19.66 4.09
C ALA A 556 -16.89 -19.41 3.01
N ALA A 557 -17.88 -18.56 3.27
CA ALA A 557 -18.91 -18.18 2.31
C ALA A 557 -18.31 -17.40 1.12
N MET A 558 -17.42 -16.45 1.34
CA MET A 558 -16.75 -15.69 0.27
C MET A 558 -15.79 -16.55 -0.56
N LEU A 559 -15.03 -17.43 0.08
CA LEU A 559 -14.18 -18.43 -0.59
C LEU A 559 -15.04 -19.42 -1.40
N ALA A 560 -16.16 -19.89 -0.84
CA ALA A 560 -17.09 -20.77 -1.55
C ALA A 560 -17.71 -20.08 -2.77
N ILE A 561 -18.13 -18.82 -2.66
CA ILE A 561 -18.64 -18.02 -3.78
C ILE A 561 -17.54 -17.80 -4.84
N GLY A 562 -16.32 -17.52 -4.42
CA GLY A 562 -15.16 -17.37 -5.31
C GLY A 562 -14.81 -18.67 -6.05
N LEU A 563 -14.84 -19.81 -5.35
CA LEU A 563 -14.61 -21.14 -5.91
C LEU A 563 -15.74 -21.59 -6.84
N LEU A 564 -17.00 -21.35 -6.49
CA LEU A 564 -18.17 -21.66 -7.31
C LEU A 564 -18.22 -20.84 -8.61
N ARG A 565 -17.76 -19.58 -8.58
CA ARG A 565 -17.58 -18.77 -9.80
C ARG A 565 -16.39 -19.23 -10.66
N ARG A 566 -15.38 -19.83 -10.06
CA ARG A 566 -14.20 -20.36 -10.76
C ARG A 566 -14.51 -21.57 -11.64
N SER A 567 -15.52 -22.35 -11.30
CA SER A 567 -15.92 -23.55 -12.06
C SER A 567 -16.60 -23.24 -13.40
N LYS A 568 -16.95 -21.99 -13.68
CA LYS A 568 -17.65 -21.57 -14.92
C LYS A 568 -16.75 -20.91 -15.98
N HIS A 569 -15.43 -20.80 -15.77
CA HIS A 569 -14.50 -20.31 -16.79
C HIS A 569 -13.68 -21.46 -17.36
N PRO A 570 -13.59 -21.58 -18.71
CA PRO A 570 -12.75 -22.61 -19.34
C PRO A 570 -11.30 -22.43 -18.90
N ALA A 571 -10.65 -23.55 -18.63
CA ALA A 571 -9.25 -23.60 -18.28
C ALA A 571 -8.44 -22.87 -19.36
N LEU A 572 -7.63 -21.89 -18.96
CA LEU A 572 -6.60 -21.31 -19.82
C LEU A 572 -5.74 -22.46 -20.36
N ILE A 573 -5.59 -22.50 -21.67
CA ILE A 573 -4.72 -23.42 -22.37
C ILE A 573 -3.37 -23.38 -21.66
N PRO A 574 -2.83 -24.51 -21.15
CA PRO A 574 -1.50 -24.51 -20.59
C PRO A 574 -0.53 -24.15 -21.72
N LEU A 575 0.24 -23.08 -21.53
CA LEU A 575 1.43 -22.82 -22.36
C LEU A 575 2.27 -24.10 -22.31
N GLN A 576 2.24 -24.87 -23.38
CA GLN A 576 3.24 -25.92 -23.60
C GLN A 576 4.56 -25.17 -23.74
N LEU A 577 5.42 -25.32 -22.74
CA LEU A 577 6.83 -25.05 -22.88
C LEU A 577 7.30 -25.99 -23.98
N ILE A 578 7.52 -25.48 -25.17
CA ILE A 578 8.21 -26.21 -26.23
C ILE A 578 9.60 -26.50 -25.64
N PRO A 579 9.95 -27.78 -25.39
CA PRO A 579 11.26 -28.07 -24.87
C PRO A 579 12.27 -27.70 -25.95
N LEU A 580 13.32 -26.99 -25.59
CA LEU A 580 14.42 -26.56 -26.48
C LEU A 580 15.01 -27.71 -27.32
N LYS A 581 14.71 -28.95 -26.99
CA LYS A 581 15.10 -30.13 -27.71
C LYS A 581 14.31 -30.36 -29.03
N GLU A 582 13.06 -29.88 -29.11
CA GLU A 582 12.26 -29.99 -30.35
C GLU A 582 12.65 -28.95 -31.39
N ILE A 583 13.24 -27.82 -30.97
CA ILE A 583 13.80 -26.81 -31.89
C ILE A 583 15.10 -27.30 -32.50
N SER A 584 15.87 -28.14 -31.80
CA SER A 584 17.10 -28.78 -32.34
C SER A 584 16.81 -29.87 -33.37
N ASP A 585 15.69 -30.57 -33.22
CA ASP A 585 15.36 -31.70 -34.13
C ASP A 585 14.60 -31.24 -35.39
N ALA A 586 14.05 -30.00 -35.39
CA ALA A 586 13.44 -29.39 -36.56
C ALA A 586 14.47 -28.65 -37.47
N ALA A 587 15.68 -28.42 -36.96
CA ALA A 587 16.79 -27.77 -37.68
C ALA A 587 17.86 -28.77 -38.19
N ALA A 588 17.65 -30.08 -37.98
CA ALA A 588 18.43 -31.18 -38.59
C ALA A 588 17.60 -31.85 -39.70
#